data_20bc6fe6472d4c737eac9553fc469f20
#
_entry.id   20bc6fe6472d4c737eac9553fc469f20
#
_cell.length_a   1.000
_cell.length_b   1.000
_cell.length_c   1.000
_cell.angle_alpha   90.00
_cell.angle_beta   90.00
_cell.angle_gamma   90.00
#
_symmetry.space_group_name_H-M   'P 1'
#
loop_
_entity.id
_entity.type
_entity.pdbx_description
1 polymer ?
#
loop_
_entity_poly.entity_id
_entity_poly.type
_entity_poly.pdbx_seq_one_letter_code
_entity_poly.pdbx_strand_id
1 'polypeptide(L)'
;MDLSSFGDTRVFRRKLTAECPAILGTVPIYDAIVYYNKPLKDITSREWIDVFKMHAEDGVDFMTIHCGLNRSTAARFKQSKRLLNLVSRGGSLIFSWMELTGNENPFFEFYDDILEICRQYDVTLSLGDACRPGCIADAGGRFTDRGTCCAR
;
A
#
# COMPACT_ATOMS: atom_id res chain seq x y z
N MET A 1 -0.99 -14.95 -1.65
CA MET A 1 -0.57 -13.62 -1.14
C MET A 1 -0.32 -13.74 0.36
N ASP A 2 0.86 -13.32 0.80
CA ASP A 2 1.20 -13.25 2.22
C ASP A 2 0.81 -11.88 2.79
N LEU A 3 -0.05 -11.90 3.82
CA LEU A 3 -0.53 -10.72 4.54
C LEU A 3 -0.11 -10.76 6.02
N SER A 4 0.94 -11.51 6.32
CA SER A 4 1.45 -11.65 7.69
C SER A 4 1.83 -10.30 8.27
N SER A 5 1.42 -10.07 9.51
CA SER A 5 1.67 -8.83 10.26
C SER A 5 1.93 -9.13 11.74
N PHE A 6 2.54 -10.29 12.02
CA PHE A 6 2.88 -10.73 13.36
C PHE A 6 4.20 -11.51 13.37
N GLY A 7 5.00 -11.31 14.42
CA GLY A 7 6.30 -11.97 14.57
C GLY A 7 7.36 -11.43 13.62
N ASP A 8 8.38 -12.22 13.33
CA ASP A 8 9.42 -11.86 12.35
C ASP A 8 8.94 -12.18 10.93
N THR A 9 8.27 -11.20 10.34
CA THR A 9 7.68 -11.29 8.99
C THR A 9 8.75 -11.47 7.92
N ARG A 10 9.95 -10.91 8.10
CA ARG A 10 11.05 -11.03 7.12
C ARG A 10 11.60 -12.45 7.06
N VAL A 11 11.87 -13.06 8.21
CA VAL A 11 12.33 -14.45 8.28
C VAL A 11 11.29 -15.39 7.66
N PHE A 12 10.02 -15.20 8.00
CA PHE A 12 8.93 -15.98 7.42
C PHE A 12 8.86 -15.82 5.89
N ARG A 13 8.89 -14.58 5.39
CA ARG A 13 8.82 -14.29 3.95
C ARG A 13 9.98 -14.92 3.19
N ARG A 14 11.23 -14.77 3.67
CA ARG A 14 12.42 -15.38 3.04
C ARG A 14 12.36 -16.90 2.99
N LYS A 15 11.84 -17.52 4.03
CA LYS A 15 11.60 -18.97 4.03
C LYS A 15 10.52 -19.33 3.02
N LEU A 16 9.44 -18.56 2.96
CA LEU A 16 8.34 -18.81 2.04
C LEU A 16 8.78 -18.65 0.57
N THR A 17 9.56 -17.63 0.23
CA THR A 17 10.10 -17.44 -1.14
C THR A 17 11.07 -18.54 -1.53
N ALA A 18 11.83 -19.09 -0.58
CA ALA A 18 12.80 -20.17 -0.84
C ALA A 18 12.15 -21.54 -1.02
N GLU A 19 11.05 -21.82 -0.33
CA GLU A 19 10.47 -23.17 -0.25
C GLU A 19 9.15 -23.32 -1.02
N CYS A 20 8.43 -22.24 -1.30
CA CYS A 20 7.14 -22.28 -1.98
C CYS A 20 7.31 -22.17 -3.50
N PRO A 21 6.86 -23.15 -4.29
CA PRO A 21 6.96 -23.09 -5.75
C PRO A 21 5.88 -22.23 -6.41
N ALA A 22 4.95 -21.68 -5.65
CA ALA A 22 3.86 -20.85 -6.16
C ALA A 22 4.26 -19.38 -6.18
N ILE A 23 3.66 -18.61 -7.10
CA ILE A 23 3.80 -17.15 -7.18
C ILE A 23 3.42 -16.52 -5.83
N LEU A 24 4.35 -15.77 -5.26
CA LEU A 24 4.20 -15.14 -3.96
C LEU A 24 4.00 -13.63 -4.07
N GLY A 25 2.89 -13.14 -3.52
CA GLY A 25 2.64 -11.70 -3.44
C GLY A 25 2.53 -11.20 -2.01
N THR A 26 2.89 -9.94 -1.79
CA THR A 26 2.84 -9.29 -0.48
C THR A 26 2.20 -7.91 -0.52
N VAL A 27 1.96 -7.34 0.66
CA VAL A 27 1.46 -5.97 0.86
C VAL A 27 2.39 -5.24 1.83
N PRO A 28 3.45 -4.57 1.34
CA PRO A 28 4.47 -3.93 2.19
C PRO A 28 3.94 -2.97 3.25
N ILE A 29 2.82 -2.31 2.97
CA ILE A 29 2.14 -1.39 3.93
C ILE A 29 1.87 -2.06 5.28
N TYR A 30 1.49 -3.35 5.29
CA TYR A 30 1.17 -4.04 6.53
C TYR A 30 2.42 -4.37 7.34
N ASP A 31 3.49 -4.70 6.64
CA ASP A 31 4.75 -5.07 7.25
C ASP A 31 5.50 -3.86 7.83
N ALA A 32 5.43 -2.71 7.20
CA ALA A 32 6.13 -1.51 7.65
C ALA A 32 5.82 -1.15 9.12
N ILE A 33 4.56 -1.27 9.53
CA ILE A 33 4.13 -0.98 10.91
C ILE A 33 4.74 -1.98 11.89
N VAL A 34 4.77 -3.25 11.52
CA VAL A 34 5.32 -4.33 12.35
C VAL A 34 6.84 -4.24 12.41
N TYR A 35 7.47 -4.05 11.28
CA TYR A 35 8.92 -4.02 11.13
C TYR A 35 9.57 -2.89 11.93
N TYR A 36 9.04 -1.66 11.80
CA TYR A 36 9.57 -0.52 12.55
C TYR A 36 9.10 -0.47 13.99
N ASN A 37 7.99 -1.13 14.33
CA ASN A 37 7.41 -1.17 15.69
C ASN A 37 7.34 0.21 16.37
N LYS A 38 6.89 1.21 15.63
CA LYS A 38 6.75 2.60 16.12
C LYS A 38 5.38 3.17 15.74
N PRO A 39 4.95 4.26 16.41
CA PRO A 39 3.70 4.93 16.08
C PRO A 39 3.61 5.29 14.59
N LEU A 40 2.43 5.15 14.00
CA LEU A 40 2.20 5.39 12.57
C LEU A 40 2.73 6.76 12.10
N LYS A 41 2.55 7.81 12.91
CA LYS A 41 2.98 9.17 12.61
C LYS A 41 4.51 9.35 12.54
N ASP A 42 5.26 8.44 13.17
CA ASP A 42 6.72 8.51 13.27
C ASP A 42 7.41 7.69 12.17
N ILE A 43 6.65 7.01 11.33
CA ILE A 43 7.17 6.35 10.12
C ILE A 43 7.39 7.43 9.05
N THR A 44 8.60 7.53 8.55
CA THR A 44 8.97 8.50 7.50
C THR A 44 8.55 8.01 6.11
N SER A 45 8.40 8.96 5.16
CA SER A 45 8.08 8.62 3.77
C SER A 45 9.08 7.62 3.16
N ARG A 46 10.38 7.74 3.47
CA ARG A 46 11.40 6.82 2.97
C ARG A 46 11.30 5.43 3.58
N GLU A 47 10.96 5.30 4.83
CA GLU A 47 10.80 3.99 5.49
C GLU A 47 9.70 3.13 4.84
N TRP A 48 8.64 3.74 4.29
CA TRP A 48 7.66 3.01 3.50
C TRP A 48 8.27 2.40 2.22
N ILE A 49 9.15 3.15 1.56
CA ILE A 49 9.85 2.69 0.35
C ILE A 49 10.94 1.66 0.68
N ASP A 50 11.63 1.84 1.81
CA ASP A 50 12.65 0.88 2.26
C ASP A 50 12.05 -0.50 2.55
N VAL A 51 10.86 -0.55 3.17
CA VAL A 51 10.14 -1.83 3.36
C VAL A 51 9.69 -2.41 2.03
N PHE A 52 9.22 -1.60 1.09
CA PHE A 52 8.89 -2.08 -0.26
C PHE A 52 10.12 -2.72 -0.93
N LYS A 53 11.27 -2.05 -0.88
CA LYS A 53 12.54 -2.57 -1.42
C LYS A 53 12.96 -3.85 -0.71
N MET A 54 12.84 -3.91 0.61
CA MET A 54 13.16 -5.11 1.40
C MET A 54 12.35 -6.33 0.95
N HIS A 55 11.06 -6.17 0.62
CA HIS A 55 10.24 -7.24 0.08
C HIS A 55 10.72 -7.70 -1.30
N ALA A 56 11.12 -6.76 -2.16
CA ALA A 56 11.69 -7.10 -3.47
C ALA A 56 13.00 -7.89 -3.32
N GLU A 57 13.89 -7.45 -2.42
CA GLU A 57 15.15 -8.15 -2.09
C GLU A 57 14.93 -9.56 -1.54
N ASP A 58 13.82 -9.78 -0.82
CA ASP A 58 13.46 -11.10 -0.27
C ASP A 58 12.87 -12.05 -1.34
N GLY A 59 12.70 -11.60 -2.59
CA GLY A 59 12.34 -12.43 -3.74
C GLY A 59 10.84 -12.65 -3.94
N VAL A 60 9.98 -11.69 -3.58
CA VAL A 60 8.54 -11.77 -3.88
C VAL A 60 8.28 -11.49 -5.37
N ASP A 61 7.27 -12.14 -5.95
CA ASP A 61 6.94 -12.01 -7.37
C ASP A 61 6.06 -10.80 -7.66
N PHE A 62 5.19 -10.39 -6.73
CA PHE A 62 4.38 -9.19 -6.89
C PHE A 62 4.07 -8.50 -5.56
N MET A 63 3.84 -7.20 -5.63
CA MET A 63 3.49 -6.41 -4.46
C MET A 63 2.28 -5.52 -4.71
N THR A 64 1.35 -5.47 -3.74
CA THR A 64 0.20 -4.58 -3.81
C THR A 64 0.48 -3.29 -3.07
N ILE A 65 0.33 -2.16 -3.76
CA ILE A 65 0.43 -0.81 -3.20
C ILE A 65 -0.84 0.00 -3.46
N HIS A 66 -1.02 1.09 -2.73
CA HIS A 66 -2.18 1.99 -2.82
C HIS A 66 -1.75 3.39 -3.27
N CYS A 67 -1.15 3.49 -4.44
CA CYS A 67 -0.61 4.75 -4.97
C CYS A 67 -1.67 5.71 -5.54
N GLY A 68 -2.89 5.26 -5.82
CA GLY A 68 -3.98 6.12 -6.31
C GLY A 68 -4.55 7.09 -5.28
N LEU A 69 -4.29 6.89 -4.00
CA LEU A 69 -4.67 7.81 -2.91
C LEU A 69 -3.61 8.91 -2.79
N ASN A 70 -3.98 10.15 -3.03
CA ASN A 70 -3.14 11.33 -2.83
C ASN A 70 -3.91 12.41 -2.04
N ARG A 71 -3.26 13.51 -1.68
CA ARG A 71 -3.89 14.59 -0.88
C ARG A 71 -5.16 15.16 -1.52
N SER A 72 -5.18 15.31 -2.85
CA SER A 72 -6.35 15.78 -3.58
C SER A 72 -7.51 14.78 -3.49
N THR A 73 -7.22 13.48 -3.66
CA THR A 73 -8.21 12.40 -3.52
C THR A 73 -8.72 12.32 -2.08
N ALA A 74 -7.82 12.42 -1.09
CA ALA A 74 -8.16 12.42 0.32
C ALA A 74 -9.09 13.58 0.72
N ALA A 75 -8.78 14.81 0.24
CA ALA A 75 -9.63 15.97 0.49
C ALA A 75 -11.03 15.80 -0.09
N ARG A 76 -11.15 15.25 -1.30
CA ARG A 76 -12.45 14.94 -1.91
C ARG A 76 -13.17 13.81 -1.17
N PHE A 77 -12.45 12.79 -0.72
CA PHE A 77 -13.02 11.68 0.03
C PHE A 77 -13.68 12.12 1.33
N LYS A 78 -13.07 13.07 2.07
CA LYS A 78 -13.65 13.67 3.29
C LYS A 78 -15.01 14.36 3.06
N GLN A 79 -15.28 14.81 1.85
CA GLN A 79 -16.56 15.44 1.49
C GLN A 79 -17.59 14.41 1.01
N SER A 80 -17.23 13.13 0.94
CA SER A 80 -18.13 12.07 0.49
C SER A 80 -19.17 11.75 1.56
N LYS A 81 -20.36 11.37 1.10
CA LYS A 81 -21.47 10.93 1.98
C LYS A 81 -21.58 9.41 1.99
N ARG A 82 -20.45 8.68 1.94
CA ARG A 82 -20.47 7.23 1.98
C ARG A 82 -20.96 6.72 3.33
N LEU A 83 -21.69 5.62 3.29
CA LEU A 83 -22.14 4.89 4.48
C LEU A 83 -20.95 4.21 5.17
N LEU A 84 -20.08 3.57 4.37
CA LEU A 84 -18.84 2.99 4.82
C LEU A 84 -17.68 3.85 4.30
N ASN A 85 -16.83 4.25 5.21
CA ASN A 85 -15.65 5.04 4.88
C ASN A 85 -14.63 4.21 4.05
N LEU A 86 -13.34 4.33 4.31
CA LEU A 86 -12.31 3.54 3.69
C LEU A 86 -12.34 2.10 4.23
N VAL A 87 -12.72 1.14 3.38
CA VAL A 87 -12.77 -0.28 3.73
C VAL A 87 -11.48 -1.03 3.38
N SER A 88 -10.60 -0.39 2.61
CA SER A 88 -9.29 -0.92 2.31
C SER A 88 -8.37 -0.75 3.50
N ARG A 89 -7.85 -1.84 4.09
CA ARG A 89 -6.92 -1.79 5.23
C ARG A 89 -5.67 -0.97 4.88
N GLY A 90 -5.01 -1.23 3.75
CA GLY A 90 -3.83 -0.48 3.33
C GLY A 90 -4.15 0.98 2.98
N GLY A 91 -5.29 1.21 2.30
CA GLY A 91 -5.77 2.56 2.01
C GLY A 91 -6.04 3.36 3.28
N SER A 92 -6.67 2.77 4.30
CA SER A 92 -6.94 3.42 5.59
C SER A 92 -5.66 3.77 6.34
N LEU A 93 -4.66 2.90 6.32
CA LEU A 93 -3.37 3.14 6.97
C LEU A 93 -2.64 4.33 6.35
N ILE A 94 -2.53 4.37 5.02
CA ILE A 94 -1.88 5.48 4.31
C ILE A 94 -2.69 6.76 4.46
N PHE A 95 -4.02 6.71 4.36
CA PHE A 95 -4.87 7.87 4.60
C PHE A 95 -4.63 8.46 6.01
N SER A 96 -4.64 7.60 7.04
CA SER A 96 -4.38 8.02 8.42
C SER A 96 -2.98 8.60 8.59
N TRP A 97 -1.97 8.00 7.96
CA TRP A 97 -0.61 8.51 7.99
C TRP A 97 -0.50 9.90 7.34
N MET A 98 -1.10 10.10 6.17
CA MET A 98 -1.17 11.41 5.49
C MET A 98 -1.84 12.48 6.35
N GLU A 99 -2.91 12.11 7.07
CA GLU A 99 -3.63 13.04 7.95
C GLU A 99 -2.81 13.40 9.19
N LEU A 100 -2.10 12.44 9.78
CA LEU A 100 -1.30 12.66 10.98
C LEU A 100 -0.02 13.46 10.72
N THR A 101 0.59 13.23 9.55
CA THR A 101 1.89 13.84 9.20
C THR A 101 1.76 15.10 8.35
N GLY A 102 0.64 15.25 7.63
CA GLY A 102 0.47 16.30 6.63
C GLY A 102 1.24 16.05 5.32
N ASN A 103 1.93 14.93 5.18
CA ASN A 103 2.72 14.56 4.01
C ASN A 103 1.85 13.95 2.89
N GLU A 104 2.42 13.86 1.68
CA GLU A 104 1.82 13.14 0.57
C GLU A 104 1.99 11.63 0.74
N ASN A 105 1.14 10.84 0.08
CA ASN A 105 1.27 9.39 0.04
C ASN A 105 2.64 8.97 -0.53
N PRO A 106 3.49 8.26 0.22
CA PRO A 106 4.84 7.89 -0.24
C PRO A 106 4.83 7.06 -1.53
N PHE A 107 3.82 6.18 -1.70
CA PHE A 107 3.70 5.35 -2.90
C PHE A 107 3.23 6.13 -4.14
N PHE A 108 2.68 7.33 -3.94
CA PHE A 108 2.39 8.27 -5.02
C PHE A 108 3.59 9.18 -5.29
N GLU A 109 4.20 9.73 -4.24
CA GLU A 109 5.31 10.69 -4.32
C GLU A 109 6.57 10.06 -4.91
N PHE A 110 6.94 8.84 -4.47
CA PHE A 110 8.11 8.10 -4.92
C PHE A 110 7.78 6.99 -5.92
N TYR A 111 6.76 7.19 -6.76
CA TYR A 111 6.31 6.15 -7.69
C TYR A 111 7.39 5.72 -8.69
N ASP A 112 8.19 6.67 -9.16
CA ASP A 112 9.29 6.39 -10.08
C ASP A 112 10.39 5.54 -9.43
N ASP A 113 10.72 5.80 -8.16
CA ASP A 113 11.65 4.98 -7.35
C ASP A 113 11.12 3.54 -7.22
N ILE A 114 9.80 3.39 -7.01
CA ILE A 114 9.14 2.08 -6.93
C ILE A 114 9.24 1.32 -8.25
N LEU A 115 8.99 1.99 -9.38
CA LEU A 115 9.12 1.36 -10.70
C LEU A 115 10.57 0.90 -10.95
N GLU A 116 11.56 1.67 -10.53
CA GLU A 116 12.96 1.27 -10.67
C GLU A 116 13.30 0.05 -9.80
N ILE A 117 12.80 -0.02 -8.56
CA ILE A 117 12.92 -1.21 -7.71
C ILE A 117 12.27 -2.41 -8.38
N CYS A 118 11.05 -2.25 -8.91
CA CYS A 118 10.36 -3.33 -9.61
C CYS A 118 11.14 -3.83 -10.81
N ARG A 119 11.72 -2.92 -11.61
CA ARG A 119 12.57 -3.27 -12.76
C ARG A 119 13.84 -4.01 -12.34
N GLN A 120 14.46 -3.59 -11.25
CA GLN A 120 15.70 -4.20 -10.74
C GLN A 120 15.51 -5.61 -10.23
N TYR A 121 14.37 -5.88 -9.59
CA TYR A 121 14.09 -7.17 -8.92
C TYR A 121 13.05 -8.03 -9.64
N ASP A 122 12.62 -7.61 -10.84
CA ASP A 122 11.58 -8.29 -11.65
C ASP A 122 10.27 -8.52 -10.90
N VAL A 123 9.80 -7.50 -10.17
CA VAL A 123 8.59 -7.55 -9.35
C VAL A 123 7.41 -6.93 -10.08
N THR A 124 6.27 -7.63 -10.10
CA THR A 124 5.03 -7.10 -10.66
C THR A 124 4.31 -6.20 -9.66
N LEU A 125 3.85 -5.01 -10.10
CA LEU A 125 3.00 -4.16 -9.28
C LEU A 125 1.52 -4.53 -9.42
N SER A 126 0.88 -4.72 -8.27
CA SER A 126 -0.58 -4.79 -8.15
C SER A 126 -1.10 -3.46 -7.57
N LEU A 127 -1.84 -2.71 -8.37
CA LEU A 127 -2.37 -1.41 -7.96
C LEU A 127 -3.69 -1.57 -7.21
N GLY A 128 -3.63 -1.45 -5.89
CA GLY A 128 -4.78 -1.58 -5.00
C GLY A 128 -5.64 -0.31 -4.97
N ASP A 129 -6.96 -0.46 -5.14
CA ASP A 129 -7.89 0.65 -4.97
C ASP A 129 -8.11 0.96 -3.48
N ALA A 130 -7.51 2.06 -3.02
CA ALA A 130 -7.65 2.54 -1.65
C ALA A 130 -9.08 3.00 -1.33
N CYS A 131 -9.77 3.54 -2.33
CA CYS A 131 -11.10 4.15 -2.19
C CYS A 131 -12.25 3.24 -2.66
N ARG A 132 -12.03 1.94 -2.82
CA ARG A 132 -13.09 1.01 -3.22
C ARG A 132 -14.29 1.07 -2.27
N PRO A 133 -15.53 0.94 -2.80
CA PRO A 133 -16.74 0.93 -1.98
C PRO A 133 -16.82 -0.37 -1.15
N GLY A 134 -17.35 -0.27 0.06
CA GLY A 134 -17.59 -1.42 0.95
C GLY A 134 -19.00 -1.99 0.83
N CYS A 135 -19.91 -1.27 0.16
CA CYS A 135 -21.28 -1.71 -0.06
C CYS A 135 -21.84 -1.16 -1.38
N ILE A 136 -22.94 -1.75 -1.84
CA ILE A 136 -23.62 -1.37 -3.10
C ILE A 136 -24.07 0.10 -3.07
N ALA A 137 -24.53 0.59 -1.93
CA ALA A 137 -24.98 1.97 -1.79
C ALA A 137 -23.87 2.99 -2.06
N ASP A 138 -22.61 2.62 -1.82
CA ASP A 138 -21.43 3.45 -2.06
C ASP A 138 -20.83 3.25 -3.46
N ALA A 139 -21.28 2.25 -4.22
CA ALA A 139 -20.66 1.84 -5.49
C ALA A 139 -20.84 2.83 -6.64
N GLY A 140 -21.88 3.66 -6.64
CA GLY A 140 -22.17 4.65 -7.68
C GLY A 140 -21.54 6.03 -7.46
N GLY A 141 -20.62 6.18 -6.52
CA GLY A 141 -20.02 7.46 -6.18
C GLY A 141 -18.88 7.88 -7.12
N ARG A 142 -18.62 9.20 -7.21
CA ARG A 142 -17.57 9.81 -8.04
C ARG A 142 -16.14 9.31 -7.77
N PHE A 143 -15.94 8.46 -6.77
CA PHE A 143 -14.63 7.93 -6.37
C PHE A 143 -14.32 6.58 -7.00
N THR A 144 -15.33 5.84 -7.50
CA THR A 144 -15.13 4.58 -8.19
C THR A 144 -14.58 4.75 -9.60
N ASP A 145 -14.89 5.89 -10.27
CA ASP A 145 -14.52 6.13 -11.67
C ASP A 145 -13.13 6.78 -11.85
N ARG A 146 -12.54 7.31 -10.79
CA ARG A 146 -11.27 8.08 -10.86
C ARG A 146 -10.22 7.67 -9.83
N GLY A 147 -10.52 6.75 -8.93
CA GLY A 147 -9.61 6.34 -7.85
C GLY A 147 -8.61 5.26 -8.23
N THR A 148 -8.76 4.70 -9.41
CA THR A 148 -7.89 3.61 -9.92
C THR A 148 -6.75 4.12 -10.79
N CYS A 149 -6.73 5.39 -11.14
CA CYS A 149 -5.69 5.92 -12.01
C CYS A 149 -4.63 6.68 -11.22
N CYS A 150 -3.48 6.06 -11.03
CA CYS A 150 -2.20 6.76 -11.04
C CYS A 150 -1.98 7.29 -12.47
N ALA A 151 -2.83 8.22 -12.93
CA ALA A 151 -2.57 8.91 -14.17
C ALA A 151 -1.57 10.04 -13.87
N ARG A 152 -0.32 9.82 -14.14
CA ARG A 152 0.61 10.85 -14.60
C ARG A 152 0.58 10.88 -16.11
#